data_87cd958f45550bb2d2d2a343095eee98
#
_entry.id   87cd958f45550bb2d2d2a343095eee98
#
_cell.length_a   1.000
_cell.length_b   1.000
_cell.length_c   1.000
_cell.angle_alpha   90.00
_cell.angle_beta   90.00
_cell.angle_gamma   90.00
#
_symmetry.space_group_name_H-M   'P 1'
#
loop_
_entity.id
_entity.type
_entity.pdbx_description
1 polymer ?
#
loop_
_entity_poly.entity_id
_entity_poly.type
_entity_poly.pdbx_seq_one_letter_code
_entity_poly.pdbx_strand_id
1 'polypeptide(L)'
;MTELTLPNSVKSIGDGAFADCSGLTELTLSNSLVSIGGNAFRWCSELTELTLPNSVTSIGYAAFGGCSGLEKITVDGGNKRYDSRDNCNSIIDTETNTLIVGCKNSVIPNGVTSIGDSAFGWCSELTELVLPNSVTRIGDYAFEYCSGLEKITVESGNSCYDSRDNCNSIIDKKTNTLIVGCKNSIIPNSVTSIGSGAFAYCSGLTELTLPNSVTSIGYAAFRGCSGLTELTLPNSITSIGDYAFADCSGLSKITSLAEIPPVCDSEVFDGVNKTNCELIVPVISVIAYKQAEVWNEFSNIRGFVGEKK
;
A
#
# COMPACT_ATOMS: atom_id res chain seq x y z
N MET A 1 3.45 28.06 5.17
CA MET A 1 2.18 28.66 4.69
C MET A 1 1.06 27.89 5.34
N THR A 2 0.18 28.58 6.08
CA THR A 2 -0.91 27.92 6.84
C THR A 2 -2.26 28.05 6.14
N GLU A 3 -2.46 29.09 5.35
CA GLU A 3 -3.69 29.36 4.62
C GLU A 3 -3.38 29.64 3.15
N LEU A 4 -4.20 29.12 2.26
CA LEU A 4 -4.14 29.38 0.83
C LEU A 4 -5.57 29.66 0.30
N THR A 5 -5.79 30.87 -0.20
CA THR A 5 -7.01 31.24 -0.92
C THR A 5 -6.67 31.59 -2.36
N LEU A 6 -7.19 30.83 -3.32
CA LEU A 6 -6.97 31.06 -4.74
C LEU A 6 -7.98 32.09 -5.27
N PRO A 7 -7.53 33.17 -5.92
CA PRO A 7 -8.44 34.15 -6.52
C PRO A 7 -9.13 33.59 -7.76
N ASN A 8 -10.28 34.16 -8.14
CA ASN A 8 -11.08 33.71 -9.28
C ASN A 8 -10.40 33.88 -10.65
N SER A 9 -9.24 34.53 -10.70
CA SER A 9 -8.43 34.60 -11.91
C SER A 9 -7.64 33.30 -12.19
N VAL A 10 -7.43 32.45 -11.15
CA VAL A 10 -6.73 31.17 -11.29
C VAL A 10 -7.66 30.12 -11.89
N LYS A 11 -7.26 29.57 -13.03
CA LYS A 11 -8.00 28.53 -13.78
C LYS A 11 -7.35 27.16 -13.68
N SER A 12 -6.06 27.11 -13.36
CA SER A 12 -5.31 25.85 -13.25
C SER A 12 -4.23 25.94 -12.17
N ILE A 13 -3.98 24.81 -11.54
CA ILE A 13 -2.86 24.57 -10.64
C ILE A 13 -1.93 23.60 -11.36
N GLY A 14 -0.65 23.93 -11.49
CA GLY A 14 0.36 23.09 -12.14
C GLY A 14 0.78 21.89 -11.27
N ASP A 15 1.52 20.97 -11.89
CA ASP A 15 2.08 19.82 -11.20
C ASP A 15 2.99 20.25 -10.05
N GLY A 16 2.79 19.67 -8.86
CA GLY A 16 3.59 19.94 -7.67
C GLY A 16 3.53 21.39 -7.14
N ALA A 17 2.61 22.24 -7.60
CA ALA A 17 2.62 23.68 -7.33
C ALA A 17 2.64 24.03 -5.83
N PHE A 18 2.03 23.22 -4.98
CA PHE A 18 1.97 23.37 -3.52
C PHE A 18 2.42 22.08 -2.82
N ALA A 19 3.23 21.26 -3.48
CA ALA A 19 3.79 20.07 -2.86
C ALA A 19 4.63 20.46 -1.63
N ASP A 20 4.66 19.60 -0.62
CA ASP A 20 5.40 19.78 0.63
C ASP A 20 5.00 21.01 1.46
N CYS A 21 3.82 21.60 1.18
CA CYS A 21 3.26 22.64 2.04
C CYS A 21 2.68 22.01 3.33
N SER A 22 3.51 21.31 4.11
CA SER A 22 3.11 20.49 5.25
C SER A 22 2.34 21.26 6.34
N GLY A 23 2.56 22.56 6.49
CA GLY A 23 1.83 23.41 7.45
C GLY A 23 0.54 24.03 6.89
N LEU A 24 0.08 23.66 5.69
CA LEU A 24 -1.17 24.16 5.12
C LEU A 24 -2.36 23.51 5.83
N THR A 25 -3.12 24.31 6.59
CA THR A 25 -4.31 23.87 7.34
C THR A 25 -5.61 24.22 6.64
N GLU A 26 -5.63 25.34 5.90
CA GLU A 26 -6.82 25.87 5.23
C GLU A 26 -6.57 26.07 3.74
N LEU A 27 -7.42 25.48 2.91
CA LEU A 27 -7.38 25.59 1.46
C LEU A 27 -8.73 26.02 0.90
N THR A 28 -8.79 27.19 0.26
CA THR A 28 -9.94 27.65 -0.50
C THR A 28 -9.64 27.65 -1.98
N LEU A 29 -10.24 26.73 -2.71
CA LEU A 29 -10.14 26.63 -4.15
C LEU A 29 -11.09 27.61 -4.83
N SER A 30 -10.66 28.21 -5.93
CA SER A 30 -11.46 29.15 -6.71
C SER A 30 -12.61 28.45 -7.44
N ASN A 31 -13.81 29.06 -7.43
CA ASN A 31 -14.96 28.62 -8.23
C ASN A 31 -14.78 28.74 -9.74
N SER A 32 -13.63 29.20 -10.18
CA SER A 32 -13.21 29.27 -11.57
C SER A 32 -12.10 28.26 -11.94
N LEU A 33 -11.66 27.47 -10.96
CA LEU A 33 -10.59 26.48 -11.15
C LEU A 33 -11.11 25.33 -12.00
N VAL A 34 -10.38 24.98 -13.06
CA VAL A 34 -10.74 23.91 -14.02
C VAL A 34 -9.89 22.67 -13.82
N SER A 35 -8.60 22.84 -13.50
CA SER A 35 -7.68 21.72 -13.40
C SER A 35 -6.73 21.83 -12.21
N ILE A 36 -6.43 20.69 -11.61
CA ILE A 36 -5.43 20.49 -10.54
C ILE A 36 -4.41 19.50 -11.10
N GLY A 37 -3.15 19.90 -11.14
CA GLY A 37 -2.04 19.08 -11.65
C GLY A 37 -1.68 17.90 -10.75
N GLY A 38 -0.83 17.01 -11.28
CA GLY A 38 -0.31 15.88 -10.53
C GLY A 38 0.52 16.33 -9.33
N ASN A 39 0.39 15.65 -8.20
CA ASN A 39 1.09 15.99 -6.95
C ASN A 39 0.90 17.45 -6.47
N ALA A 40 -0.10 18.18 -6.96
CA ALA A 40 -0.26 19.61 -6.72
C ALA A 40 -0.27 20.01 -5.25
N PHE A 41 -0.86 19.20 -4.39
CA PHE A 41 -0.92 19.36 -2.93
C PHE A 41 -0.30 18.17 -2.18
N ARG A 42 0.60 17.45 -2.83
CA ARG A 42 1.23 16.29 -2.20
C ARG A 42 1.96 16.73 -0.91
N TRP A 43 1.80 15.92 0.16
CA TRP A 43 2.43 16.18 1.47
C TRP A 43 1.94 17.48 2.18
N CYS A 44 0.74 17.96 1.87
CA CYS A 44 0.06 18.95 2.70
C CYS A 44 -0.55 18.25 3.93
N SER A 45 0.31 17.77 4.83
CA SER A 45 -0.05 16.82 5.89
C SER A 45 -0.99 17.37 6.97
N GLU A 46 -1.04 18.70 7.14
CA GLU A 46 -1.93 19.36 8.11
C GLU A 46 -3.27 19.82 7.52
N LEU A 47 -3.51 19.59 6.22
CA LEU A 47 -4.79 19.93 5.60
C LEU A 47 -5.88 18.98 6.11
N THR A 48 -6.93 19.54 6.74
CA THR A 48 -7.99 18.74 7.36
C THR A 48 -9.27 18.62 6.53
N GLU A 49 -9.56 19.63 5.71
CA GLU A 49 -10.76 19.63 4.87
C GLU A 49 -10.43 20.01 3.43
N LEU A 50 -11.11 19.37 2.49
CA LEU A 50 -11.04 19.67 1.06
C LEU A 50 -12.45 19.83 0.50
N THR A 51 -12.76 21.00 -0.08
CA THR A 51 -13.95 21.20 -0.88
C THR A 51 -13.56 21.40 -2.34
N LEU A 52 -13.99 20.48 -3.20
CA LEU A 52 -13.76 20.53 -4.64
C LEU A 52 -14.84 21.35 -5.32
N PRO A 53 -14.52 22.49 -5.98
CA PRO A 53 -15.52 23.32 -6.65
C PRO A 53 -16.17 22.62 -7.85
N ASN A 54 -17.38 23.07 -8.20
CA ASN A 54 -18.12 22.53 -9.34
C ASN A 54 -17.46 22.78 -10.70
N SER A 55 -16.52 23.71 -10.79
CA SER A 55 -15.80 24.06 -12.03
C SER A 55 -14.66 23.09 -12.36
N VAL A 56 -14.16 22.30 -11.37
CA VAL A 56 -13.03 21.40 -11.60
C VAL A 56 -13.47 20.20 -12.43
N THR A 57 -12.75 19.96 -13.51
CA THR A 57 -13.00 18.86 -14.47
C THR A 57 -11.81 17.93 -14.65
N SER A 58 -10.64 18.27 -14.07
CA SER A 58 -9.44 17.46 -14.15
C SER A 58 -8.64 17.50 -12.84
N ILE A 59 -8.28 16.32 -12.34
CA ILE A 59 -7.40 16.13 -11.18
C ILE A 59 -6.30 15.16 -11.60
N GLY A 60 -5.04 15.60 -11.43
CA GLY A 60 -3.87 14.80 -11.78
C GLY A 60 -3.54 13.70 -10.78
N TYR A 61 -2.62 12.84 -11.17
CA TYR A 61 -2.15 11.73 -10.34
C TYR A 61 -1.65 12.21 -8.96
N ALA A 62 -2.09 11.55 -7.89
CA ALA A 62 -1.70 11.81 -6.51
C ALA A 62 -1.79 13.31 -6.11
N ALA A 63 -2.72 14.08 -6.68
CA ALA A 63 -2.84 15.52 -6.45
C ALA A 63 -2.93 15.88 -4.97
N PHE A 64 -3.52 15.02 -4.14
CA PHE A 64 -3.64 15.15 -2.67
C PHE A 64 -2.95 14.00 -1.93
N GLY A 65 -2.00 13.31 -2.56
CA GLY A 65 -1.26 12.23 -1.94
C GLY A 65 -0.47 12.71 -0.73
N GLY A 66 -0.53 11.98 0.39
CA GLY A 66 0.18 12.38 1.61
C GLY A 66 -0.47 13.52 2.41
N CYS A 67 -1.68 13.94 2.08
CA CYS A 67 -2.48 14.82 2.93
C CYS A 67 -3.06 14.01 4.11
N SER A 68 -2.18 13.50 4.98
CA SER A 68 -2.54 12.54 6.04
C SER A 68 -3.54 13.10 7.07
N GLY A 69 -3.57 14.42 7.25
CA GLY A 69 -4.53 15.11 8.12
C GLY A 69 -5.95 15.19 7.58
N LEU A 70 -6.19 14.86 6.28
CA LEU A 70 -7.53 14.99 5.70
C LEU A 70 -8.55 14.11 6.42
N GLU A 71 -9.59 14.76 6.91
CA GLU A 71 -10.73 14.16 7.61
C GLU A 71 -12.01 14.24 6.80
N LYS A 72 -12.12 15.29 5.98
CA LYS A 72 -13.34 15.58 5.25
C LYS A 72 -13.03 16.01 3.81
N ILE A 73 -13.68 15.32 2.89
CA ILE A 73 -13.65 15.64 1.47
C ILE A 73 -15.09 15.82 0.99
N THR A 74 -15.37 16.96 0.37
CA THR A 74 -16.66 17.24 -0.26
C THR A 74 -16.46 17.70 -1.69
N VAL A 75 -17.43 17.40 -2.54
CA VAL A 75 -17.50 17.89 -3.91
C VAL A 75 -18.77 18.72 -4.05
N ASP A 76 -18.67 19.94 -4.55
CA ASP A 76 -19.82 20.81 -4.76
C ASP A 76 -20.88 20.13 -5.64
N GLY A 77 -22.15 20.17 -5.22
CA GLY A 77 -23.25 19.42 -5.83
C GLY A 77 -23.58 19.79 -7.30
N GLY A 78 -22.93 20.84 -7.84
CA GLY A 78 -23.03 21.21 -9.25
C GLY A 78 -21.90 20.65 -10.12
N ASN A 79 -20.93 19.97 -9.56
CA ASN A 79 -19.83 19.36 -10.33
C ASN A 79 -20.39 18.22 -11.20
N LYS A 80 -20.04 18.22 -12.48
CA LYS A 80 -20.53 17.23 -13.46
C LYS A 80 -19.57 16.05 -13.66
N ARG A 81 -18.34 16.22 -13.23
CA ARG A 81 -17.29 15.22 -13.42
C ARG A 81 -17.02 14.40 -12.16
N TYR A 82 -17.12 15.04 -11.00
CA TYR A 82 -16.79 14.43 -9.73
C TYR A 82 -17.96 14.52 -8.75
N ASP A 83 -18.03 13.57 -7.84
CA ASP A 83 -18.94 13.63 -6.70
C ASP A 83 -18.29 13.07 -5.41
N SER A 84 -18.98 13.30 -4.30
CA SER A 84 -18.71 12.68 -3.01
C SER A 84 -20.04 12.13 -2.46
N ARG A 85 -20.66 11.22 -3.27
CA ARG A 85 -21.96 10.61 -2.97
C ARG A 85 -21.97 9.95 -1.60
N ASP A 86 -23.16 9.91 -0.98
CA ASP A 86 -23.37 9.26 0.32
C ASP A 86 -22.49 9.81 1.46
N ASN A 87 -21.98 11.05 1.33
CA ASN A 87 -21.03 11.66 2.25
C ASN A 87 -19.77 10.77 2.47
N CYS A 88 -19.28 10.17 1.40
CA CYS A 88 -18.21 9.17 1.46
C CYS A 88 -16.83 9.71 1.83
N ASN A 89 -16.66 11.02 2.02
CA ASN A 89 -15.36 11.65 2.26
C ASN A 89 -14.29 11.27 1.21
N SER A 90 -14.68 11.24 -0.06
CA SER A 90 -13.81 10.87 -1.17
C SER A 90 -14.17 11.68 -2.40
N ILE A 91 -13.26 11.75 -3.38
CA ILE A 91 -13.57 12.23 -4.73
C ILE A 91 -13.76 11.02 -5.63
N ILE A 92 -14.92 10.93 -6.26
CA ILE A 92 -15.27 9.88 -7.20
C ILE A 92 -15.44 10.50 -8.58
N ASP A 93 -14.74 9.95 -9.57
CA ASP A 93 -14.95 10.24 -10.97
C ASP A 93 -16.25 9.55 -11.43
N THR A 94 -17.25 10.35 -11.79
CA THR A 94 -18.59 9.83 -12.10
C THR A 94 -18.67 9.12 -13.45
N GLU A 95 -17.76 9.43 -14.38
CA GLU A 95 -17.72 8.83 -15.72
C GLU A 95 -17.17 7.41 -15.66
N THR A 96 -16.18 7.17 -14.79
CA THR A 96 -15.52 5.87 -14.65
C THR A 96 -15.95 5.11 -13.41
N ASN A 97 -16.73 5.74 -12.50
CA ASN A 97 -17.03 5.25 -11.16
C ASN A 97 -15.77 4.84 -10.38
N THR A 98 -14.71 5.64 -10.52
CA THR A 98 -13.43 5.43 -9.85
C THR A 98 -13.29 6.37 -8.67
N LEU A 99 -13.03 5.84 -7.47
CA LEU A 99 -12.60 6.64 -6.33
C LEU A 99 -11.15 7.04 -6.56
N ILE A 100 -10.87 8.34 -6.71
CA ILE A 100 -9.55 8.87 -7.08
C ILE A 100 -8.81 9.55 -5.92
N VAL A 101 -9.51 10.00 -4.90
CA VAL A 101 -8.94 10.57 -3.67
C VAL A 101 -9.75 10.11 -2.48
N GLY A 102 -9.11 9.48 -1.54
CA GLY A 102 -9.68 9.11 -0.24
C GLY A 102 -8.92 9.79 0.92
N CYS A 103 -9.47 9.66 2.12
CA CYS A 103 -8.87 10.14 3.36
C CYS A 103 -9.14 9.15 4.51
N LYS A 104 -8.66 9.45 5.72
CA LYS A 104 -8.79 8.55 6.89
C LYS A 104 -10.23 8.19 7.26
N ASN A 105 -11.20 9.06 6.96
CA ASN A 105 -12.62 8.87 7.27
C ASN A 105 -13.46 8.45 6.04
N SER A 106 -12.80 8.06 4.95
CA SER A 106 -13.51 7.67 3.73
C SER A 106 -14.23 6.34 3.88
N VAL A 107 -15.43 6.30 3.32
CA VAL A 107 -16.20 5.08 3.10
C VAL A 107 -16.33 4.88 1.59
N ILE A 108 -16.03 3.69 1.10
CA ILE A 108 -16.18 3.39 -0.33
C ILE A 108 -17.66 3.08 -0.61
N PRO A 109 -18.40 3.94 -1.34
CA PRO A 109 -19.83 3.71 -1.56
C PRO A 109 -20.10 2.58 -2.54
N ASN A 110 -21.29 1.99 -2.42
CA ASN A 110 -21.80 1.08 -3.43
C ASN A 110 -21.87 1.78 -4.80
N GLY A 111 -21.53 1.06 -5.86
CA GLY A 111 -21.46 1.60 -7.22
C GLY A 111 -20.11 2.18 -7.63
N VAL A 112 -19.15 2.33 -6.70
CA VAL A 112 -17.74 2.49 -7.05
C VAL A 112 -17.26 1.16 -7.61
N THR A 113 -16.71 1.18 -8.82
CA THR A 113 -16.23 -0.03 -9.52
C THR A 113 -14.72 -0.15 -9.52
N SER A 114 -14.01 0.94 -9.24
CA SER A 114 -12.55 0.99 -9.23
C SER A 114 -12.03 1.88 -8.10
N ILE A 115 -10.94 1.46 -7.48
CA ILE A 115 -10.09 2.32 -6.64
C ILE A 115 -8.94 2.76 -7.52
N GLY A 116 -8.71 4.05 -7.64
CA GLY A 116 -7.67 4.64 -8.48
C GLY A 116 -6.26 4.42 -7.94
N ASP A 117 -5.28 4.65 -8.78
CA ASP A 117 -3.87 4.57 -8.40
C ASP A 117 -3.57 5.58 -7.29
N SER A 118 -2.92 5.13 -6.23
CA SER A 118 -2.59 5.91 -5.02
C SER A 118 -3.79 6.60 -4.35
N ALA A 119 -5.03 6.14 -4.57
CA ALA A 119 -6.24 6.82 -4.10
C ALA A 119 -6.30 7.02 -2.58
N PHE A 120 -5.74 6.11 -1.80
CA PHE A 120 -5.53 6.20 -0.34
C PHE A 120 -4.05 6.24 0.02
N GLY A 121 -3.18 6.48 -0.96
CA GLY A 121 -1.75 6.51 -0.70
C GLY A 121 -1.39 7.49 0.42
N TRP A 122 -0.60 7.02 1.39
CA TRP A 122 -0.17 7.77 2.58
C TRP A 122 -1.29 8.18 3.55
N CYS A 123 -2.45 7.54 3.50
CA CYS A 123 -3.50 7.70 4.52
C CYS A 123 -3.10 6.93 5.79
N SER A 124 -2.07 7.39 6.49
CA SER A 124 -1.48 6.69 7.65
C SER A 124 -2.42 6.57 8.85
N GLU A 125 -3.49 7.36 8.89
CA GLU A 125 -4.51 7.30 9.94
C GLU A 125 -5.78 6.53 9.53
N LEU A 126 -5.83 5.96 8.33
CA LEU A 126 -6.90 5.05 7.93
C LEU A 126 -6.77 3.74 8.72
N THR A 127 -7.77 3.43 9.55
CA THR A 127 -7.74 2.26 10.45
C THR A 127 -8.56 1.07 9.97
N GLU A 128 -9.63 1.32 9.23
CA GLU A 128 -10.52 0.28 8.71
C GLU A 128 -10.81 0.51 7.23
N LEU A 129 -10.83 -0.58 6.46
CA LEU A 129 -11.19 -0.60 5.05
C LEU A 129 -12.27 -1.65 4.81
N VAL A 130 -13.41 -1.21 4.26
CA VAL A 130 -14.45 -2.11 3.75
C VAL A 130 -14.50 -1.95 2.23
N LEU A 131 -14.19 -3.03 1.51
CA LEU A 131 -14.25 -3.07 0.05
C LEU A 131 -15.62 -3.57 -0.40
N PRO A 132 -16.47 -2.74 -1.06
CA PRO A 132 -17.79 -3.15 -1.52
C PRO A 132 -17.73 -4.22 -2.60
N ASN A 133 -18.84 -4.93 -2.76
CA ASN A 133 -18.96 -5.94 -3.80
C ASN A 133 -18.94 -5.40 -5.23
N SER A 134 -19.18 -4.10 -5.41
CA SER A 134 -19.13 -3.42 -6.71
C SER A 134 -17.71 -3.19 -7.24
N VAL A 135 -16.69 -3.18 -6.35
CA VAL A 135 -15.29 -2.92 -6.76
C VAL A 135 -14.71 -4.15 -7.46
N THR A 136 -14.28 -3.93 -8.69
CA THR A 136 -13.67 -4.97 -9.54
C THR A 136 -12.22 -4.67 -9.92
N ARG A 137 -11.72 -3.47 -9.61
CA ARG A 137 -10.35 -3.06 -9.86
C ARG A 137 -9.78 -2.25 -8.70
N ILE A 138 -8.55 -2.55 -8.33
CA ILE A 138 -7.73 -1.76 -7.41
C ILE A 138 -6.49 -1.34 -8.18
N GLY A 139 -6.21 -0.05 -8.21
CA GLY A 139 -5.08 0.54 -8.90
C GLY A 139 -3.76 0.34 -8.17
N ASP A 140 -2.67 0.68 -8.84
CA ASP A 140 -1.32 0.56 -8.30
C ASP A 140 -1.14 1.48 -7.08
N TYR A 141 -0.51 0.96 -6.03
CA TYR A 141 -0.21 1.71 -4.81
C TYR A 141 -1.44 2.33 -4.13
N ALA A 142 -2.66 1.83 -4.41
CA ALA A 142 -3.91 2.40 -3.94
C ALA A 142 -3.97 2.58 -2.41
N PHE A 143 -3.31 1.71 -1.64
CA PHE A 143 -3.24 1.71 -0.17
C PHE A 143 -1.80 1.74 0.36
N GLU A 144 -0.85 2.19 -0.47
CA GLU A 144 0.55 2.29 -0.04
C GLU A 144 0.68 3.29 1.14
N TYR A 145 1.52 2.97 2.12
CA TYR A 145 1.71 3.79 3.33
C TYR A 145 0.46 3.98 4.21
N CYS A 146 -0.56 3.13 4.10
CA CYS A 146 -1.67 3.10 5.07
C CYS A 146 -1.24 2.40 6.36
N SER A 147 -0.20 2.91 7.03
CA SER A 147 0.45 2.24 8.18
C SER A 147 -0.44 2.06 9.41
N GLY A 148 -1.50 2.86 9.52
CA GLY A 148 -2.51 2.75 10.58
C GLY A 148 -3.55 1.64 10.37
N LEU A 149 -3.57 1.02 9.17
CA LEU A 149 -4.62 0.08 8.81
C LEU A 149 -4.56 -1.18 9.70
N GLU A 150 -5.68 -1.46 10.36
CA GLU A 150 -5.82 -2.56 11.31
C GLU A 150 -6.83 -3.61 10.87
N LYS A 151 -7.82 -3.17 10.08
CA LYS A 151 -8.92 -4.03 9.67
C LYS A 151 -9.27 -3.85 8.19
N ILE A 152 -9.31 -4.97 7.47
CA ILE A 152 -9.71 -5.03 6.07
C ILE A 152 -10.82 -6.06 5.93
N THR A 153 -11.92 -5.66 5.29
CA THR A 153 -13.05 -6.54 5.00
C THR A 153 -13.44 -6.38 3.53
N VAL A 154 -13.68 -7.47 2.85
CA VAL A 154 -14.30 -7.50 1.53
C VAL A 154 -15.73 -7.99 1.68
N GLU A 155 -16.71 -7.22 1.18
CA GLU A 155 -18.12 -7.60 1.24
C GLU A 155 -18.38 -8.95 0.54
N SER A 156 -19.25 -9.74 1.15
CA SER A 156 -19.67 -11.02 0.57
C SER A 156 -20.34 -10.78 -0.79
N GLY A 157 -19.97 -11.58 -1.79
CA GLY A 157 -20.49 -11.43 -3.16
C GLY A 157 -19.60 -10.60 -4.09
N ASN A 158 -18.52 -9.99 -3.63
CA ASN A 158 -17.54 -9.39 -4.54
C ASN A 158 -17.01 -10.48 -5.49
N SER A 159 -17.05 -10.19 -6.81
CA SER A 159 -16.71 -11.17 -7.85
C SER A 159 -15.20 -11.36 -8.03
N CYS A 160 -14.41 -10.36 -7.70
CA CYS A 160 -12.97 -10.30 -7.97
C CYS A 160 -12.13 -10.57 -6.73
N TYR A 161 -12.59 -10.10 -5.57
CA TYR A 161 -11.82 -10.09 -4.34
C TYR A 161 -12.53 -10.79 -3.20
N ASP A 162 -11.78 -11.23 -2.22
CA ASP A 162 -12.31 -11.67 -0.92
C ASP A 162 -11.31 -11.41 0.22
N SER A 163 -11.82 -11.58 1.45
CA SER A 163 -11.03 -11.64 2.68
C SER A 163 -11.36 -12.94 3.42
N ARG A 164 -11.14 -14.06 2.71
CA ARG A 164 -11.44 -15.43 3.19
C ARG A 164 -10.75 -15.73 4.52
N ASP A 165 -11.34 -16.64 5.30
CA ASP A 165 -10.79 -17.09 6.58
C ASP A 165 -10.58 -15.94 7.59
N ASN A 166 -11.30 -14.81 7.44
CA ASN A 166 -11.10 -13.59 8.21
C ASN A 166 -9.64 -13.11 8.18
N CYS A 167 -8.98 -13.24 7.03
CA CYS A 167 -7.56 -12.98 6.86
C CYS A 167 -7.15 -11.52 7.03
N ASN A 168 -8.11 -10.61 7.13
CA ASN A 168 -7.83 -9.18 7.31
C ASN A 168 -6.95 -8.61 6.17
N SER A 169 -7.23 -9.03 4.93
CA SER A 169 -6.49 -8.71 3.71
C SER A 169 -7.42 -8.71 2.52
N ILE A 170 -7.00 -8.12 1.40
CA ILE A 170 -7.66 -8.27 0.11
C ILE A 170 -6.91 -9.31 -0.71
N ILE A 171 -7.61 -10.35 -1.14
CA ILE A 171 -7.07 -11.41 -1.98
C ILE A 171 -7.78 -11.39 -3.33
N ASP A 172 -7.00 -11.36 -4.42
CA ASP A 172 -7.49 -11.57 -5.77
C ASP A 172 -7.88 -13.04 -5.94
N LYS A 173 -9.16 -13.28 -6.21
CA LYS A 173 -9.74 -14.64 -6.31
C LYS A 173 -9.25 -15.42 -7.51
N LYS A 174 -8.89 -14.73 -8.59
CA LYS A 174 -8.45 -15.34 -9.85
C LYS A 174 -7.02 -15.87 -9.73
N THR A 175 -6.15 -15.10 -9.08
CA THR A 175 -4.71 -15.40 -9.00
C THR A 175 -4.31 -16.01 -7.65
N ASN A 176 -5.20 -15.97 -6.64
CA ASN A 176 -4.90 -16.26 -5.24
C ASN A 176 -3.71 -15.42 -4.71
N THR A 177 -3.61 -14.18 -5.19
CA THR A 177 -2.59 -13.23 -4.76
C THR A 177 -3.16 -12.34 -3.65
N LEU A 178 -2.47 -12.23 -2.52
CA LEU A 178 -2.77 -11.24 -1.51
C LEU A 178 -2.24 -9.88 -2.01
N ILE A 179 -3.14 -8.92 -2.27
CA ILE A 179 -2.82 -7.64 -2.90
C ILE A 179 -2.81 -6.46 -1.93
N VAL A 180 -3.49 -6.55 -0.81
CA VAL A 180 -3.46 -5.54 0.27
C VAL A 180 -3.52 -6.25 1.61
N GLY A 181 -2.56 -5.98 2.46
CA GLY A 181 -2.53 -6.46 3.84
C GLY A 181 -2.39 -5.30 4.84
N CYS A 182 -2.47 -5.63 6.12
CA CYS A 182 -2.27 -4.71 7.23
C CYS A 182 -1.53 -5.41 8.39
N LYS A 183 -1.24 -4.67 9.46
CA LYS A 183 -0.48 -5.22 10.60
C LYS A 183 -1.10 -6.43 11.28
N ASN A 184 -2.42 -6.61 11.15
CA ASN A 184 -3.18 -7.72 11.76
C ASN A 184 -3.55 -8.81 10.73
N SER A 185 -2.95 -8.79 9.55
CA SER A 185 -3.28 -9.78 8.52
C SER A 185 -2.75 -11.17 8.84
N ILE A 186 -3.58 -12.16 8.53
CA ILE A 186 -3.20 -13.58 8.53
C ILE A 186 -3.21 -14.04 7.08
N ILE A 187 -2.14 -14.69 6.62
CA ILE A 187 -2.05 -15.17 5.23
C ILE A 187 -2.64 -16.58 5.14
N PRO A 188 -3.80 -16.77 4.46
CA PRO A 188 -4.43 -18.08 4.33
C PRO A 188 -3.58 -19.08 3.52
N ASN A 189 -3.75 -20.37 3.82
CA ASN A 189 -3.09 -21.46 3.09
C ASN A 189 -3.50 -21.57 1.61
N SER A 190 -4.47 -20.82 1.18
CA SER A 190 -4.90 -20.75 -0.23
C SER A 190 -4.17 -19.66 -1.03
N VAL A 191 -3.43 -18.77 -0.37
CA VAL A 191 -2.64 -17.72 -1.02
C VAL A 191 -1.39 -18.33 -1.62
N THR A 192 -1.15 -18.05 -2.90
CA THR A 192 0.01 -18.57 -3.64
C THR A 192 1.08 -17.52 -3.93
N SER A 193 0.73 -16.24 -3.82
CA SER A 193 1.64 -15.13 -4.06
C SER A 193 1.32 -13.93 -3.17
N ILE A 194 2.34 -13.20 -2.76
CA ILE A 194 2.19 -11.88 -2.15
C ILE A 194 2.41 -10.84 -3.25
N GLY A 195 1.42 -9.99 -3.46
CA GLY A 195 1.42 -8.98 -4.53
C GLY A 195 2.41 -7.86 -4.30
N SER A 196 2.66 -7.09 -5.36
CA SER A 196 3.52 -5.90 -5.28
C SER A 196 2.96 -4.89 -4.28
N GLY A 197 3.81 -4.39 -3.38
CA GLY A 197 3.45 -3.41 -2.36
C GLY A 197 2.40 -3.87 -1.33
N ALA A 198 2.07 -5.16 -1.26
CA ALA A 198 0.93 -5.66 -0.46
C ALA A 198 0.95 -5.25 1.01
N PHE A 199 2.12 -5.12 1.62
CA PHE A 199 2.34 -4.66 3.00
C PHE A 199 3.31 -3.47 3.05
N ALA A 200 3.50 -2.76 1.93
CA ALA A 200 4.49 -1.69 1.88
C ALA A 200 4.25 -0.64 2.97
N TYR A 201 5.31 -0.36 3.74
CA TYR A 201 5.33 0.57 4.87
C TYR A 201 4.36 0.23 6.01
N CYS A 202 3.97 -1.04 6.13
CA CYS A 202 3.22 -1.54 7.28
C CYS A 202 4.16 -1.68 8.50
N SER A 203 4.58 -0.54 9.07
CA SER A 203 5.57 -0.51 10.16
C SER A 203 5.10 -1.19 11.45
N GLY A 204 3.78 -1.34 11.62
CA GLY A 204 3.19 -2.08 12.74
C GLY A 204 3.18 -3.60 12.56
N LEU A 205 3.62 -4.14 11.42
CA LEU A 205 3.74 -5.58 11.20
C LEU A 205 4.98 -6.10 11.95
N THR A 206 4.77 -6.77 13.06
CA THR A 206 5.85 -7.29 13.92
C THR A 206 6.12 -8.78 13.71
N GLU A 207 5.10 -9.51 13.26
CA GLU A 207 5.15 -10.95 13.03
C GLU A 207 4.59 -11.26 11.64
N LEU A 208 5.23 -12.15 10.93
CA LEU A 208 4.81 -12.60 9.60
C LEU A 208 4.97 -14.11 9.49
N THR A 209 3.85 -14.79 9.24
CA THR A 209 3.86 -16.22 8.91
C THR A 209 3.45 -16.42 7.45
N LEU A 210 4.38 -16.85 6.63
CA LEU A 210 4.14 -17.22 5.24
C LEU A 210 3.79 -18.72 5.15
N PRO A 211 2.60 -19.09 4.65
CA PRO A 211 2.24 -20.51 4.49
C PRO A 211 3.03 -21.17 3.35
N ASN A 212 3.13 -22.50 3.40
CA ASN A 212 3.83 -23.30 2.37
C ASN A 212 3.17 -23.27 0.97
N SER A 213 2.04 -22.61 0.83
CA SER A 213 1.39 -22.37 -0.46
C SER A 213 2.00 -21.19 -1.23
N VAL A 214 2.65 -20.25 -0.51
CA VAL A 214 3.26 -19.07 -1.15
C VAL A 214 4.54 -19.46 -1.87
N THR A 215 4.59 -19.15 -3.15
CA THR A 215 5.72 -19.47 -4.02
C THR A 215 6.51 -18.24 -4.47
N SER A 216 5.89 -17.05 -4.40
CA SER A 216 6.52 -15.80 -4.84
C SER A 216 6.12 -14.62 -3.97
N ILE A 217 7.05 -13.68 -3.83
CA ILE A 217 6.89 -12.40 -3.15
C ILE A 217 7.16 -11.31 -4.18
N GLY A 218 6.19 -10.40 -4.37
CA GLY A 218 6.25 -9.36 -5.39
C GLY A 218 7.16 -8.18 -5.06
N TYR A 219 7.28 -7.27 -6.02
CA TYR A 219 8.01 -6.01 -5.89
C TYR A 219 7.58 -5.23 -4.64
N ALA A 220 8.56 -4.79 -3.83
CA ALA A 220 8.33 -3.98 -2.63
C ALA A 220 7.25 -4.50 -1.65
N ALA A 221 6.93 -5.81 -1.68
CA ALA A 221 5.78 -6.39 -0.98
C ALA A 221 5.77 -6.10 0.53
N PHE A 222 6.92 -6.06 1.19
CA PHE A 222 7.11 -5.75 2.60
C PHE A 222 8.07 -4.57 2.82
N ARG A 223 8.28 -3.74 1.79
CA ARG A 223 9.16 -2.59 1.92
C ARG A 223 8.76 -1.71 3.10
N GLY A 224 9.74 -1.29 3.91
CA GLY A 224 9.50 -0.39 5.05
C GLY A 224 8.74 -1.02 6.23
N CYS A 225 8.59 -2.36 6.28
CA CYS A 225 8.05 -3.06 7.44
C CYS A 225 9.08 -3.05 8.59
N SER A 226 9.35 -1.86 9.14
CA SER A 226 10.42 -1.65 10.13
C SER A 226 10.19 -2.34 11.48
N GLY A 227 8.93 -2.71 11.78
CA GLY A 227 8.58 -3.48 12.99
C GLY A 227 8.90 -4.97 12.88
N LEU A 228 9.15 -5.51 11.67
CA LEU A 228 9.42 -6.92 11.46
C LEU A 228 10.84 -7.27 11.93
N THR A 229 10.96 -8.11 12.96
CA THR A 229 12.25 -8.47 13.58
C THR A 229 12.78 -9.83 13.12
N GLU A 230 11.87 -10.75 12.80
CA GLU A 230 12.19 -12.08 12.30
C GLU A 230 11.36 -12.40 11.06
N LEU A 231 11.96 -13.08 10.09
CA LEU A 231 11.32 -13.54 8.86
C LEU A 231 11.59 -15.03 8.66
N THR A 232 10.51 -15.80 8.45
CA THR A 232 10.65 -17.19 8.01
C THR A 232 10.10 -17.33 6.59
N LEU A 233 10.97 -17.73 5.68
CA LEU A 233 10.64 -18.04 4.29
C LEU A 233 10.40 -19.55 4.17
N PRO A 234 9.20 -20.00 3.80
CA PRO A 234 8.92 -21.43 3.60
C PRO A 234 9.72 -21.99 2.42
N ASN A 235 9.86 -23.31 2.39
CA ASN A 235 10.60 -24.00 1.33
C ASN A 235 9.95 -23.90 -0.06
N SER A 236 8.72 -23.43 -0.12
CA SER A 236 7.97 -23.21 -1.37
C SER A 236 8.37 -21.92 -2.10
N ILE A 237 9.02 -20.97 -1.43
CA ILE A 237 9.41 -19.69 -2.05
C ILE A 237 10.48 -19.96 -3.09
N THR A 238 10.22 -19.54 -4.33
CA THR A 238 11.16 -19.68 -5.45
C THR A 238 11.68 -18.36 -5.96
N SER A 239 10.93 -17.25 -5.75
CA SER A 239 11.31 -15.91 -6.21
C SER A 239 10.89 -14.81 -5.25
N ILE A 240 11.74 -13.79 -5.14
CA ILE A 240 11.54 -12.60 -4.33
C ILE A 240 11.85 -11.39 -5.20
N GLY A 241 10.84 -10.55 -5.41
CA GLY A 241 10.94 -9.37 -6.26
C GLY A 241 11.79 -8.26 -5.65
N ASP A 242 12.16 -7.32 -6.50
CA ASP A 242 12.98 -6.18 -6.17
C ASP A 242 12.41 -5.38 -4.99
N TYR A 243 13.24 -4.89 -4.08
CA TYR A 243 12.87 -4.15 -2.86
C TYR A 243 11.92 -4.88 -1.90
N ALA A 244 11.66 -6.18 -2.05
CA ALA A 244 10.58 -6.86 -1.32
C ALA A 244 10.68 -6.70 0.21
N PHE A 245 11.86 -6.64 0.78
CA PHE A 245 12.15 -6.41 2.20
C PHE A 245 13.07 -5.19 2.42
N ALA A 246 13.16 -4.30 1.42
CA ALA A 246 13.96 -3.08 1.59
C ALA A 246 13.41 -2.23 2.74
N ASP A 247 14.28 -1.51 3.43
CA ASP A 247 13.95 -0.66 4.58
C ASP A 247 13.29 -1.42 5.78
N CYS A 248 13.33 -2.76 5.79
CA CYS A 248 12.95 -3.57 6.96
C CYS A 248 14.04 -3.48 8.04
N SER A 249 14.25 -2.29 8.57
CA SER A 249 15.39 -1.98 9.45
C SER A 249 15.40 -2.73 10.78
N GLY A 250 14.24 -3.29 11.19
CA GLY A 250 14.12 -4.13 12.39
C GLY A 250 14.62 -5.55 12.22
N LEU A 251 14.82 -6.04 10.96
CA LEU A 251 15.18 -7.44 10.72
C LEU A 251 16.56 -7.77 11.31
N SER A 252 16.54 -8.70 12.26
CA SER A 252 17.73 -9.24 12.93
C SER A 252 17.95 -10.72 12.62
N LYS A 253 16.92 -11.41 12.10
CA LYS A 253 16.99 -12.84 11.79
C LYS A 253 16.10 -13.21 10.60
N ILE A 254 16.67 -13.94 9.66
CA ILE A 254 15.97 -14.53 8.53
C ILE A 254 16.22 -16.04 8.55
N THR A 255 15.14 -16.82 8.52
CA THR A 255 15.20 -18.26 8.37
C THR A 255 14.66 -18.66 7.00
N SER A 256 15.47 -19.16 6.12
CA SER A 256 14.99 -19.74 4.86
C SER A 256 14.97 -21.26 4.97
N LEU A 257 13.80 -21.85 4.73
CA LEU A 257 13.62 -23.30 4.76
C LEU A 257 13.93 -23.96 3.40
N ALA A 258 14.18 -23.16 2.36
CA ALA A 258 14.45 -23.64 1.02
C ALA A 258 15.87 -24.24 0.92
N GLU A 259 15.97 -25.44 0.35
CA GLU A 259 17.27 -26.07 0.06
C GLU A 259 18.00 -25.39 -1.10
N ILE A 260 17.26 -24.85 -2.05
CA ILE A 260 17.78 -24.04 -3.16
C ILE A 260 17.46 -22.58 -2.82
N PRO A 261 18.48 -21.69 -2.77
CA PRO A 261 18.23 -20.27 -2.51
C PRO A 261 17.18 -19.71 -3.47
N PRO A 262 16.11 -19.03 -2.97
CA PRO A 262 15.18 -18.34 -3.84
C PRO A 262 15.90 -17.34 -4.75
N VAL A 263 15.46 -17.23 -5.99
CA VAL A 263 15.94 -16.19 -6.89
C VAL A 263 15.48 -14.84 -6.37
N CYS A 264 16.43 -13.95 -6.16
CA CYS A 264 16.18 -12.58 -5.73
C CYS A 264 16.48 -11.63 -6.89
N ASP A 265 15.61 -10.64 -7.07
CA ASP A 265 15.96 -9.47 -7.86
C ASP A 265 16.95 -8.59 -7.07
N SER A 266 17.36 -7.44 -7.61
CA SER A 266 18.27 -6.53 -6.93
C SER A 266 17.61 -5.91 -5.69
N GLU A 267 18.41 -5.44 -4.75
CA GLU A 267 17.99 -4.56 -3.64
C GLU A 267 16.90 -5.13 -2.72
N VAL A 268 16.64 -6.46 -2.75
CA VAL A 268 15.61 -7.14 -1.94
C VAL A 268 15.72 -6.79 -0.45
N PHE A 269 16.93 -6.72 0.09
CA PHE A 269 17.22 -6.43 1.50
C PHE A 269 17.97 -5.09 1.66
N ASP A 270 17.74 -4.11 0.78
CA ASP A 270 18.35 -2.80 0.95
C ASP A 270 17.88 -2.16 2.28
N GLY A 271 18.76 -1.42 2.97
CA GLY A 271 18.47 -0.87 4.29
C GLY A 271 18.42 -1.89 5.45
N VAL A 272 18.49 -3.21 5.19
CA VAL A 272 18.65 -4.22 6.24
C VAL A 272 20.13 -4.33 6.63
N ASN A 273 20.41 -4.39 7.93
CA ASN A 273 21.78 -4.56 8.43
C ASN A 273 22.28 -6.01 8.22
N LYS A 274 22.71 -6.34 7.00
CA LYS A 274 23.15 -7.68 6.58
C LYS A 274 24.38 -8.20 7.33
N THR A 275 25.14 -7.31 8.01
CA THR A 275 26.28 -7.70 8.85
C THR A 275 25.81 -8.30 10.18
N ASN A 276 24.75 -7.75 10.77
CA ASN A 276 24.25 -8.18 12.06
C ASN A 276 23.02 -9.12 11.96
N CYS A 277 22.32 -9.10 10.83
CA CYS A 277 21.19 -9.99 10.59
C CYS A 277 21.69 -11.44 10.43
N GLU A 278 21.14 -12.34 11.22
CA GLU A 278 21.46 -13.77 11.14
C GLU A 278 20.64 -14.41 10.01
N LEU A 279 21.28 -15.06 9.05
CA LEU A 279 20.64 -15.85 8.01
C LEU A 279 20.78 -17.35 8.34
N ILE A 280 19.67 -18.00 8.64
CA ILE A 280 19.62 -19.41 8.99
C ILE A 280 19.04 -20.19 7.82
N VAL A 281 19.78 -21.20 7.34
CA VAL A 281 19.44 -22.00 6.15
C VAL A 281 19.65 -23.49 6.43
N PRO A 282 19.08 -24.41 5.64
CA PRO A 282 19.41 -25.83 5.78
C PRO A 282 20.93 -26.05 5.74
N VAL A 283 21.47 -26.86 6.63
CA VAL A 283 22.92 -27.07 6.75
C VAL A 283 23.56 -27.51 5.42
N ILE A 284 22.84 -28.30 4.62
CA ILE A 284 23.30 -28.77 3.30
C ILE A 284 23.35 -27.63 2.25
N SER A 285 22.64 -26.52 2.50
CA SER A 285 22.49 -25.40 1.56
C SER A 285 23.40 -24.21 1.89
N VAL A 286 24.16 -24.24 2.98
CA VAL A 286 25.01 -23.12 3.42
C VAL A 286 25.96 -22.64 2.31
N ILE A 287 26.56 -23.57 1.56
CA ILE A 287 27.46 -23.22 0.47
C ILE A 287 26.69 -22.55 -0.67
N ALA A 288 25.51 -23.06 -1.02
CA ALA A 288 24.69 -22.51 -2.07
C ALA A 288 24.26 -21.06 -1.75
N TYR A 289 23.82 -20.78 -0.51
CA TYR A 289 23.46 -19.42 -0.09
C TYR A 289 24.66 -18.46 -0.07
N LYS A 290 25.82 -18.92 0.30
CA LYS A 290 27.07 -18.13 0.24
C LYS A 290 27.53 -17.79 -1.19
N GLN A 291 27.01 -18.49 -2.20
CA GLN A 291 27.30 -18.24 -3.60
C GLN A 291 26.17 -17.55 -4.37
N ALA A 292 24.96 -17.58 -3.83
CA ALA A 292 23.80 -16.98 -4.45
C ALA A 292 23.82 -15.46 -4.31
N GLU A 293 23.52 -14.78 -5.40
CA GLU A 293 23.39 -13.31 -5.45
C GLU A 293 22.37 -12.82 -4.42
N VAL A 294 22.58 -11.62 -3.86
CA VAL A 294 21.83 -11.03 -2.74
C VAL A 294 22.04 -11.77 -1.41
N TRP A 295 21.93 -13.10 -1.38
CA TRP A 295 22.13 -13.91 -0.17
C TRP A 295 23.58 -13.88 0.33
N ASN A 296 24.55 -13.81 -0.56
CA ASN A 296 26.00 -13.76 -0.24
C ASN A 296 26.43 -12.46 0.45
N GLU A 297 25.56 -11.46 0.50
CA GLU A 297 25.80 -10.20 1.21
C GLU A 297 25.64 -10.33 2.74
N PHE A 298 24.99 -11.40 3.22
CA PHE A 298 24.84 -11.65 4.65
C PHE A 298 26.13 -12.21 5.23
N SER A 299 26.69 -11.50 6.23
CA SER A 299 27.95 -11.92 6.87
C SER A 299 27.78 -13.10 7.80
N ASN A 300 26.58 -13.35 8.33
CA ASN A 300 26.31 -14.36 9.34
C ASN A 300 25.34 -15.42 8.82
N ILE A 301 25.84 -16.33 7.95
CA ILE A 301 25.06 -17.44 7.41
C ILE A 301 25.34 -18.71 8.21
N ARG A 302 24.31 -19.31 8.83
CA ARG A 302 24.39 -20.51 9.64
C ARG A 302 23.49 -21.62 9.12
N GLY A 303 23.93 -22.87 9.32
CA GLY A 303 23.14 -24.05 8.99
C GLY A 303 22.30 -24.53 10.17
N PHE A 304 21.02 -24.91 9.93
CA PHE A 304 20.24 -25.71 10.87
C PHE A 304 20.12 -27.15 10.35
N VAL A 305 20.02 -28.09 11.30
CA VAL A 305 19.70 -29.49 10.97
C VAL A 305 18.20 -29.63 11.13
N GLY A 306 17.47 -29.77 10.01
CA GLY A 306 16.03 -30.03 10.03
C GLY A 306 15.75 -31.37 10.71
N GLU A 307 14.74 -31.43 11.58
CA GLU A 307 14.24 -32.72 12.03
C GLU A 307 13.75 -33.49 10.79
N LYS A 308 14.29 -34.68 10.57
CA LYS A 308 13.77 -35.62 9.60
C LYS A 308 12.36 -35.99 10.03
N LYS A 309 11.33 -35.44 9.36
CA LYS A 309 9.95 -35.95 9.47
C LYS A 309 9.82 -37.25 8.68
#